data_5b8c6179104ab3e24afdea76fc3b8eca
#
_entry.id   5b8c6179104ab3e24afdea76fc3b8eca
#
_cell.length_a   1.000
_cell.length_b   1.000
_cell.length_c   1.000
_cell.angle_alpha   90.00
_cell.angle_beta   90.00
_cell.angle_gamma   90.00
#
_symmetry.space_group_name_H-M   'P 1'
#
loop_
_entity.id
_entity.type
_entity.pdbx_description
1 polymer ?
#
loop_
_entity_poly.entity_id
_entity_poly.type
_entity_poly.pdbx_seq_one_letter_code
_entity_poly.pdbx_strand_id
1 'polypeptide(L)'
;ELGATVCGPNRKPECGSCPCRKICLGYHHGTAEDLPVKSPKRERRQEDRTMFILQCDGKYALEKRPGKGLLAGLWQFPNVTGHLDTAHALAEVERMGLRPREILWEVSRKHIFTHIQWNMKGIYLEVAEASGNFSWFTAEQIDAQAALPTAFRLFWEEKERDV
;
A
#
# COMPACT_ATOMS: atom_id res chain seq x y z
N GLU A 1 -23.25 7.47 -19.10
CA GLU A 1 -21.82 7.60 -18.72
C GLU A 1 -20.99 8.37 -19.77
N LEU A 2 -21.47 9.54 -20.18
CA LEU A 2 -20.81 10.34 -21.23
C LEU A 2 -19.35 10.67 -20.95
N GLY A 3 -19.01 10.89 -19.66
CA GLY A 3 -17.65 11.19 -19.23
C GLY A 3 -16.65 10.06 -19.45
N ALA A 4 -17.12 8.83 -19.62
CA ALA A 4 -16.26 7.67 -19.90
C ALA A 4 -16.14 7.38 -21.39
N THR A 5 -17.20 7.60 -22.16
CA THR A 5 -17.31 7.14 -23.56
C THR A 5 -17.16 8.24 -24.61
N VAL A 6 -17.76 9.41 -24.38
CA VAL A 6 -17.82 10.49 -25.38
C VAL A 6 -17.02 11.72 -24.98
N CYS A 7 -17.07 12.12 -23.69
CA CYS A 7 -16.48 13.37 -23.20
C CYS A 7 -15.51 13.09 -22.05
N GLY A 8 -14.46 12.30 -22.34
CA GLY A 8 -13.47 11.89 -21.33
C GLY A 8 -12.52 13.02 -20.94
N PRO A 9 -12.09 13.08 -19.67
CA PRO A 9 -11.28 14.18 -19.13
C PRO A 9 -9.83 14.23 -19.64
N ASN A 10 -9.37 13.19 -20.35
CA ASN A 10 -8.00 13.05 -20.83
C ASN A 10 -7.89 12.85 -22.35
N ARG A 11 -8.98 13.07 -23.06
CA ARG A 11 -9.02 12.93 -24.52
C ARG A 11 -9.89 14.03 -25.13
N LYS A 12 -9.73 14.26 -26.44
CA LYS A 12 -10.59 15.17 -27.16
C LYS A 12 -12.05 14.68 -27.12
N PRO A 13 -13.01 15.54 -26.74
CA PRO A 13 -14.40 15.15 -26.67
C PRO A 13 -14.99 14.91 -28.07
N GLU A 14 -15.75 13.84 -28.20
CA GLU A 14 -16.44 13.49 -29.44
C GLU A 14 -17.80 14.18 -29.53
N CYS A 15 -17.79 15.51 -29.64
CA CYS A 15 -19.00 16.33 -29.62
C CYS A 15 -19.95 16.02 -30.78
N GLY A 16 -19.43 15.48 -31.89
CA GLY A 16 -20.23 15.09 -33.04
C GLY A 16 -21.25 13.99 -32.73
N SER A 17 -20.88 13.02 -31.93
CA SER A 17 -21.70 11.87 -31.52
C SER A 17 -22.41 12.07 -30.19
N CYS A 18 -22.17 13.22 -29.51
CA CYS A 18 -22.68 13.46 -28.16
C CYS A 18 -24.19 13.72 -28.14
N PRO A 19 -24.98 12.93 -27.40
CA PRO A 19 -26.42 13.18 -27.29
C PRO A 19 -26.79 14.49 -26.62
N CYS A 20 -25.88 15.04 -25.81
CA CYS A 20 -26.05 16.32 -25.11
C CYS A 20 -25.58 17.53 -25.94
N ARG A 21 -25.12 17.36 -27.17
CA ARG A 21 -24.54 18.44 -28.01
C ARG A 21 -25.41 19.68 -28.07
N LYS A 22 -26.72 19.50 -28.25
CA LYS A 22 -27.68 20.60 -28.44
C LYS A 22 -27.81 21.50 -27.19
N ILE A 23 -27.56 20.99 -26.03
CA ILE A 23 -27.71 21.68 -24.73
C ILE A 23 -26.38 21.92 -24.01
N CYS A 24 -25.29 21.53 -24.64
CA CYS A 24 -23.95 21.59 -24.00
C CYS A 24 -23.36 23.00 -24.16
N LEU A 25 -23.23 23.73 -23.06
CA LEU A 25 -22.61 25.06 -23.02
C LEU A 25 -21.15 25.03 -23.46
N GLY A 26 -20.38 24.03 -23.04
CA GLY A 26 -18.98 23.88 -23.46
C GLY A 26 -18.83 23.75 -24.97
N TYR A 27 -19.77 23.04 -25.63
CA TYR A 27 -19.78 22.93 -27.09
C TYR A 27 -20.18 24.27 -27.75
N HIS A 28 -21.22 24.92 -27.26
CA HIS A 28 -21.69 26.19 -27.82
C HIS A 28 -20.66 27.33 -27.64
N HIS A 29 -19.91 27.34 -26.59
CA HIS A 29 -18.84 28.32 -26.31
C HIS A 29 -17.51 27.95 -26.93
N GLY A 30 -17.36 26.79 -27.55
CA GLY A 30 -16.09 26.31 -28.11
C GLY A 30 -15.05 25.90 -27.07
N THR A 31 -15.46 25.72 -25.79
CA THR A 31 -14.57 25.42 -24.66
C THR A 31 -14.64 23.96 -24.22
N ALA A 32 -15.25 23.08 -24.99
CA ALA A 32 -15.43 21.68 -24.63
C ALA A 32 -14.09 20.93 -24.41
N GLU A 33 -13.07 21.31 -25.17
CA GLU A 33 -11.71 20.72 -25.07
C GLU A 33 -10.96 21.17 -23.82
N ASP A 34 -11.29 22.33 -23.26
CA ASP A 34 -10.67 22.89 -22.07
C ASP A 34 -11.28 22.34 -20.76
N LEU A 35 -12.34 21.55 -20.87
CA LEU A 35 -13.07 20.98 -19.75
C LEU A 35 -12.72 19.50 -19.53
N PRO A 36 -12.66 19.06 -18.26
CA PRO A 36 -12.77 19.84 -17.04
C PRO A 36 -11.51 20.67 -16.77
N VAL A 37 -11.70 21.87 -16.22
CA VAL A 37 -10.55 22.65 -15.71
C VAL A 37 -9.90 21.87 -14.58
N LYS A 38 -8.68 21.36 -14.81
CA LYS A 38 -7.94 20.54 -13.84
C LYS A 38 -7.22 21.44 -12.87
N SER A 39 -7.54 21.30 -11.59
CA SER A 39 -6.72 21.88 -10.54
C SER A 39 -5.32 21.26 -10.56
N PRO A 40 -4.26 22.00 -10.25
CA PRO A 40 -2.93 21.43 -10.13
C PRO A 40 -2.95 20.28 -9.13
N LYS A 41 -2.30 19.16 -9.49
CA LYS A 41 -2.21 18.01 -8.60
C LYS A 41 -1.46 18.43 -7.34
N ARG A 42 -2.11 18.30 -6.19
CA ARG A 42 -1.43 18.47 -4.90
C ARG A 42 -0.32 17.40 -4.81
N GLU A 43 0.84 17.80 -4.34
CA GLU A 43 1.91 16.85 -4.02
C GLU A 43 1.42 15.86 -2.98
N ARG A 44 1.76 14.58 -3.18
CA ARG A 44 1.43 13.55 -2.19
C ARG A 44 2.38 13.65 -1.02
N ARG A 45 1.84 13.57 0.18
CA ARG A 45 2.67 13.42 1.39
C ARG A 45 3.46 12.12 1.25
N GLN A 46 4.78 12.20 1.41
CA GLN A 46 5.66 11.04 1.43
C GLN A 46 5.85 10.56 2.86
N GLU A 47 5.79 9.26 3.05
CA GLU A 47 6.06 8.62 4.34
C GLU A 47 7.00 7.44 4.10
N ASP A 48 8.11 7.47 4.81
CA ASP A 48 9.05 6.36 4.87
C ASP A 48 8.62 5.38 5.96
N ARG A 49 8.67 4.09 5.67
CA ARG A 49 8.27 3.03 6.59
C ARG A 49 9.19 1.83 6.53
N THR A 50 9.47 1.23 7.69
CA THR A 50 10.10 -0.09 7.78
C THR A 50 9.03 -1.10 8.14
N MET A 51 8.89 -2.14 7.30
CA MET A 51 7.98 -3.27 7.47
C MET A 51 8.78 -4.47 7.98
N PHE A 52 8.29 -5.16 8.99
CA PHE A 52 8.91 -6.35 9.53
C PHE A 52 8.11 -7.59 9.13
N ILE A 53 8.68 -8.43 8.26
CA ILE A 53 8.12 -9.71 7.88
C ILE A 53 8.76 -10.76 8.80
N LEU A 54 8.19 -10.87 10.01
CA LEU A 54 8.71 -11.72 11.08
C LEU A 54 8.22 -13.14 10.89
N GLN A 55 9.14 -14.09 10.90
CA GLN A 55 8.88 -15.51 10.72
C GLN A 55 9.35 -16.32 11.94
N CYS A 56 8.55 -17.29 12.34
CA CYS A 56 8.88 -18.30 13.36
C CYS A 56 8.17 -19.61 13.03
N ASP A 57 8.92 -20.69 12.88
CA ASP A 57 8.39 -22.05 12.62
C ASP A 57 7.31 -22.10 11.53
N GLY A 58 7.56 -21.45 10.39
CA GLY A 58 6.65 -21.38 9.25
C GLY A 58 5.41 -20.49 9.45
N LYS A 59 5.36 -19.73 10.54
CA LYS A 59 4.30 -18.75 10.81
C LYS A 59 4.84 -17.33 10.71
N TYR A 60 3.96 -16.41 10.35
CA TYR A 60 4.28 -15.00 10.15
C TYR A 60 3.44 -14.14 11.09
N ALA A 61 4.07 -13.12 11.67
CA ALA A 61 3.42 -12.18 12.56
C ALA A 61 2.60 -11.15 11.80
N LEU A 62 1.33 -11.02 12.15
CA LEU A 62 0.46 -9.96 11.69
C LEU A 62 -0.18 -9.24 12.88
N GLU A 63 -0.58 -8.01 12.65
CA GLU A 63 -1.39 -7.23 13.59
C GLU A 63 -2.56 -6.56 12.87
N LYS A 64 -3.63 -6.27 13.59
CA LYS A 64 -4.74 -5.48 13.05
C LYS A 64 -4.48 -4.00 13.19
N ARG A 65 -4.70 -3.26 12.12
CA ARG A 65 -4.67 -1.81 12.15
C ARG A 65 -5.81 -1.27 13.02
N PRO A 66 -5.60 -0.11 13.66
CA PRO A 66 -6.67 0.58 14.37
C PRO A 66 -7.91 0.76 13.50
N GLY A 67 -9.10 0.79 14.11
CA GLY A 67 -10.37 0.94 13.40
C GLY A 67 -10.59 2.32 12.74
N LYS A 68 -9.59 3.21 12.74
CA LYS A 68 -9.63 4.55 12.13
C LYS A 68 -8.35 4.81 11.34
N GLY A 69 -8.46 5.64 10.30
CA GLY A 69 -7.32 6.04 9.45
C GLY A 69 -7.15 5.16 8.21
N LEU A 70 -5.99 5.29 7.57
CA LEU A 70 -5.66 4.58 6.34
C LEU A 70 -5.63 3.07 6.57
N LEU A 71 -6.35 2.30 5.73
CA LEU A 71 -6.45 0.84 5.81
C LEU A 71 -7.00 0.32 7.15
N ALA A 72 -7.92 1.05 7.77
CA ALA A 72 -8.49 0.75 9.08
C ALA A 72 -9.05 -0.69 9.18
N GLY A 73 -8.74 -1.38 10.29
CA GLY A 73 -9.25 -2.72 10.60
C GLY A 73 -8.69 -3.87 9.77
N LEU A 74 -7.85 -3.58 8.76
CA LEU A 74 -7.20 -4.60 7.93
C LEU A 74 -5.94 -5.15 8.61
N TRP A 75 -5.49 -6.31 8.17
CA TRP A 75 -4.24 -6.90 8.62
C TRP A 75 -3.03 -6.20 8.01
N GLN A 76 -1.94 -6.14 8.78
CA GLN A 76 -0.66 -5.62 8.33
C GLN A 76 0.49 -6.40 8.95
N PHE A 77 1.66 -6.31 8.32
CA PHE A 77 2.91 -6.64 8.99
C PHE A 77 3.25 -5.56 10.03
N PRO A 78 3.86 -5.90 11.17
CA PRO A 78 4.41 -4.91 12.09
C PRO A 78 5.26 -3.89 11.34
N ASN A 79 5.11 -2.63 11.65
CA ASN A 79 5.83 -1.58 10.94
C ASN A 79 6.01 -0.31 11.76
N VAL A 80 7.05 0.43 11.45
CA VAL A 80 7.35 1.73 12.06
C VAL A 80 7.59 2.79 11.01
N THR A 81 7.47 4.05 11.41
CA THR A 81 7.79 5.20 10.56
C THR A 81 9.30 5.37 10.44
N GLY A 82 9.78 5.72 9.25
CA GLY A 82 11.18 5.88 8.91
C GLY A 82 11.81 4.60 8.34
N HIS A 83 12.97 4.78 7.70
CA HIS A 83 13.80 3.68 7.25
C HIS A 83 14.84 3.37 8.32
N LEU A 84 14.73 2.20 8.94
CA LEU A 84 15.70 1.73 9.92
C LEU A 84 16.88 1.06 9.22
N ASP A 85 18.09 1.27 9.75
CA ASP A 85 19.23 0.40 9.47
C ASP A 85 19.10 -0.93 10.22
N THR A 86 20.01 -1.84 9.95
CA THR A 86 20.01 -3.19 10.53
C THR A 86 20.02 -3.18 12.07
N ALA A 87 20.85 -2.33 12.68
CA ALA A 87 20.99 -2.29 14.14
C ALA A 87 19.71 -1.78 14.82
N HIS A 88 19.15 -0.69 14.29
CA HIS A 88 17.90 -0.13 14.80
C HIS A 88 16.70 -1.06 14.52
N ALA A 89 16.71 -1.78 13.40
CA ALA A 89 15.67 -2.75 13.09
C ALA A 89 15.65 -3.92 14.10
N LEU A 90 16.82 -4.47 14.43
CA LEU A 90 16.93 -5.54 15.43
C LEU A 90 16.47 -5.04 16.82
N ALA A 91 16.94 -3.86 17.25
CA ALA A 91 16.51 -3.26 18.52
C ALA A 91 14.98 -3.01 18.56
N GLU A 92 14.37 -2.64 17.42
CA GLU A 92 12.93 -2.46 17.33
C GLU A 92 12.17 -3.78 17.49
N VAL A 93 12.66 -4.87 16.90
CA VAL A 93 12.08 -6.21 17.09
C VAL A 93 12.19 -6.67 18.56
N GLU A 94 13.30 -6.39 19.22
CA GLU A 94 13.46 -6.63 20.66
C GLU A 94 12.48 -5.79 21.50
N ARG A 95 12.27 -4.53 21.13
CA ARG A 95 11.27 -3.65 21.76
C ARG A 95 9.84 -4.14 21.59
N MET A 96 9.56 -4.85 20.50
CA MET A 96 8.28 -5.54 20.27
C MET A 96 8.10 -6.80 21.14
N GLY A 97 9.10 -7.16 21.97
CA GLY A 97 9.08 -8.31 22.86
C GLY A 97 9.47 -9.61 22.17
N LEU A 98 10.19 -9.55 21.06
CA LEU A 98 10.64 -10.70 20.29
C LEU A 98 12.16 -10.81 20.36
N ARG A 99 12.68 -12.01 20.14
CA ARG A 99 14.13 -12.27 20.03
C ARG A 99 14.51 -12.49 18.58
N PRO A 100 15.16 -11.50 17.92
CA PRO A 100 15.63 -11.67 16.56
C PRO A 100 16.73 -12.74 16.49
N ARG A 101 16.69 -13.60 15.47
CA ARG A 101 17.73 -14.58 15.15
C ARG A 101 18.58 -14.11 13.99
N GLU A 102 17.97 -13.99 12.82
CA GLU A 102 18.65 -13.72 11.58
C GLU A 102 17.81 -12.82 10.68
N ILE A 103 18.44 -11.85 10.01
CA ILE A 103 17.85 -11.13 8.90
C ILE A 103 18.08 -11.96 7.64
N LEU A 104 17.01 -12.40 7.03
CA LEU A 104 17.05 -13.25 5.84
C LEU A 104 17.38 -12.41 4.60
N TRP A 105 16.62 -11.33 4.37
CA TRP A 105 16.88 -10.34 3.30
C TRP A 105 16.09 -9.05 3.55
N GLU A 106 16.41 -8.05 2.72
CA GLU A 106 15.73 -6.76 2.71
C GLU A 106 15.25 -6.42 1.31
N VAL A 107 14.14 -5.69 1.21
CA VAL A 107 13.62 -5.22 -0.06
C VAL A 107 12.98 -3.84 0.08
N SER A 108 13.11 -3.01 -0.95
CA SER A 108 12.45 -1.70 -1.00
C SER A 108 11.27 -1.74 -1.96
N ARG A 109 10.14 -1.18 -1.53
CA ARG A 109 8.92 -1.07 -2.34
C ARG A 109 8.31 0.31 -2.15
N LYS A 110 7.52 0.70 -3.11
CA LYS A 110 6.77 1.96 -3.11
C LYS A 110 5.30 1.66 -3.35
N HIS A 111 4.44 2.26 -2.53
CA HIS A 111 3.01 2.18 -2.75
C HIS A 111 2.38 3.57 -2.74
N ILE A 112 1.48 3.82 -3.70
CA ILE A 112 0.87 5.13 -3.90
C ILE A 112 -0.62 5.01 -3.59
N PHE A 113 -1.03 5.74 -2.56
CA PHE A 113 -2.43 6.00 -2.26
C PHE A 113 -2.88 7.32 -2.91
N THR A 114 -4.14 7.68 -2.77
CA THR A 114 -4.67 8.92 -3.37
C THR A 114 -3.90 10.17 -2.93
N HIS A 115 -3.59 10.30 -1.63
CA HIS A 115 -2.98 11.50 -1.05
C HIS A 115 -1.63 11.27 -0.38
N ILE A 116 -1.21 10.01 -0.24
CA ILE A 116 0.00 9.60 0.45
C ILE A 116 0.78 8.63 -0.44
N GLN A 117 2.09 8.72 -0.39
CA GLN A 117 3.01 7.76 -0.95
C GLN A 117 3.82 7.16 0.19
N TRP A 118 3.84 5.84 0.29
CA TRP A 118 4.75 5.13 1.17
C TRP A 118 5.98 4.68 0.41
N ASN A 119 7.15 5.05 0.92
CA ASN A 119 8.43 4.46 0.56
C ASN A 119 8.72 3.42 1.65
N MET A 120 8.77 2.15 1.28
CA MET A 120 8.77 1.06 2.25
C MET A 120 10.03 0.23 2.13
N LYS A 121 10.66 -0.04 3.27
CA LYS A 121 11.75 -1.02 3.41
C LYS A 121 11.18 -2.23 4.14
N GLY A 122 11.14 -3.38 3.50
CA GLY A 122 10.77 -4.67 4.09
C GLY A 122 12.00 -5.39 4.58
N ILE A 123 11.95 -5.85 5.83
CA ILE A 123 13.01 -6.64 6.47
C ILE A 123 12.39 -8.00 6.83
N TYR A 124 12.87 -9.04 6.19
CA TYR A 124 12.49 -10.42 6.47
C TYR A 124 13.42 -10.96 7.54
N LEU A 125 12.85 -11.41 8.63
CA LEU A 125 13.61 -11.72 9.84
C LEU A 125 13.04 -12.94 10.55
N GLU A 126 13.92 -13.88 10.91
CA GLU A 126 13.58 -15.00 11.76
C GLU A 126 13.66 -14.60 13.24
N VAL A 127 12.64 -14.99 14.01
CA VAL A 127 12.61 -14.79 15.46
C VAL A 127 12.59 -16.13 16.19
N ALA A 128 13.06 -16.13 17.44
CA ALA A 128 13.25 -17.36 18.21
C ALA A 128 11.95 -18.02 18.66
N GLU A 129 10.88 -17.25 18.82
CA GLU A 129 9.61 -17.73 19.33
C GLU A 129 8.45 -16.88 18.81
N ALA A 130 7.32 -17.52 18.59
CA ALA A 130 6.07 -16.86 18.19
C ALA A 130 5.40 -16.26 19.44
N SER A 131 5.86 -15.11 19.89
CA SER A 131 5.40 -14.41 21.08
C SER A 131 4.97 -12.97 20.77
N GLY A 132 4.80 -12.15 21.81
CA GLY A 132 4.38 -10.76 21.66
C GLY A 132 2.87 -10.59 21.39
N ASN A 133 2.48 -9.37 21.11
CA ASN A 133 1.08 -8.99 20.85
C ASN A 133 0.65 -9.20 19.40
N PHE A 134 1.21 -10.19 18.71
CA PHE A 134 0.94 -10.48 17.30
C PHE A 134 0.06 -11.70 17.14
N SER A 135 -0.69 -11.73 16.05
CA SER A 135 -1.36 -12.93 15.59
C SER A 135 -0.43 -13.66 14.61
N TRP A 136 -0.16 -14.94 14.87
CA TRP A 136 0.75 -15.77 14.10
C TRP A 136 -0.04 -16.67 13.15
N PHE A 137 0.20 -16.55 11.86
CA PHE A 137 -0.51 -17.27 10.80
C PHE A 137 0.45 -18.08 9.96
N THR A 138 0.04 -19.27 9.52
CA THR A 138 0.74 -19.96 8.43
C THR A 138 0.52 -19.23 7.09
N ALA A 139 1.30 -19.58 6.08
CA ALA A 139 1.15 -19.01 4.75
C ALA A 139 -0.26 -19.22 4.20
N GLU A 140 -0.79 -20.44 4.33
CA GLU A 140 -2.14 -20.80 3.87
C GLU A 140 -3.22 -20.00 4.61
N GLN A 141 -3.03 -19.78 5.90
CA GLN A 141 -3.97 -18.96 6.68
C GLN A 141 -3.96 -17.48 6.26
N ILE A 142 -2.78 -16.95 5.93
CA ILE A 142 -2.68 -15.58 5.40
C ILE A 142 -3.42 -15.47 4.07
N ASP A 143 -3.16 -16.39 3.16
CA ASP A 143 -3.77 -16.37 1.83
C ASP A 143 -5.29 -16.58 1.87
N ALA A 144 -5.77 -17.40 2.79
CA ALA A 144 -7.20 -17.73 2.91
C ALA A 144 -8.00 -16.74 3.76
N GLN A 145 -7.40 -16.15 4.80
CA GLN A 145 -8.15 -15.47 5.87
C GLN A 145 -7.70 -14.03 6.14
N ALA A 146 -6.42 -13.70 5.88
CA ALA A 146 -5.91 -12.37 6.15
C ALA A 146 -6.12 -11.46 4.94
N ALA A 147 -7.04 -10.51 5.06
CA ALA A 147 -7.22 -9.46 4.06
C ALA A 147 -6.04 -8.47 4.11
N LEU A 148 -4.91 -8.88 3.50
CA LEU A 148 -3.75 -8.01 3.37
C LEU A 148 -3.98 -6.98 2.27
N PRO A 149 -3.92 -5.67 2.57
CA PRO A 149 -3.93 -4.62 1.56
C PRO A 149 -2.77 -4.78 0.57
N THR A 150 -2.95 -4.27 -0.65
CA THR A 150 -1.96 -4.34 -1.73
C THR A 150 -0.58 -3.85 -1.29
N ALA A 151 -0.52 -2.79 -0.45
CA ALA A 151 0.73 -2.26 0.07
C ALA A 151 1.57 -3.30 0.85
N PHE A 152 0.92 -4.20 1.58
CA PHE A 152 1.58 -5.26 2.34
C PHE A 152 1.71 -6.54 1.51
N ARG A 153 0.79 -6.79 0.58
CA ARG A 153 0.86 -7.94 -0.33
C ARG A 153 2.12 -7.91 -1.20
N LEU A 154 2.63 -6.73 -1.55
CA LEU A 154 3.91 -6.57 -2.25
C LEU A 154 5.09 -7.27 -1.54
N PHE A 155 5.05 -7.35 -0.20
CA PHE A 155 6.07 -8.06 0.58
C PHE A 155 5.70 -9.53 0.76
N TRP A 156 4.42 -9.84 0.88
CA TRP A 156 3.97 -11.22 1.02
C TRP A 156 4.30 -12.09 -0.19
N GLU A 157 4.18 -11.55 -1.39
CA GLU A 157 4.50 -12.22 -2.66
C GLU A 157 6.01 -12.49 -2.83
N GLU A 158 6.86 -11.85 -2.03
CA GLU A 158 8.31 -12.06 -2.03
C GLU A 158 8.83 -12.89 -0.85
N LYS A 159 7.94 -13.51 -0.07
CA LYS A 159 8.31 -14.31 1.11
C LYS A 159 9.23 -15.49 0.81
N GLU A 160 9.17 -16.01 -0.39
CA GLU A 160 10.01 -17.09 -0.91
C GLU A 160 10.93 -16.52 -1.99
N ARG A 161 12.03 -15.92 -1.58
CA ARG A 161 13.14 -15.72 -2.51
C ARG A 161 14.00 -16.98 -2.48
N ASP A 162 14.10 -17.64 -3.61
CA ASP A 162 15.16 -18.63 -3.83
C ASP A 162 16.51 -17.92 -3.63
N VAL A 163 17.26 -18.35 -2.62
CA VAL A 163 18.63 -17.91 -2.32
C VAL A 163 19.59 -18.62 -3.26
#